data_74b33eed04d51ce2947325e0c6177daf
#
_entry.id   74b33eed04d51ce2947325e0c6177daf
#
_cell.length_a   1.000
_cell.length_b   1.000
_cell.length_c   1.000
_cell.angle_alpha   90.00
_cell.angle_beta   90.00
_cell.angle_gamma   90.00
#
_symmetry.space_group_name_H-M   'P 1'
#
loop_
_entity.id
_entity.type
_entity.pdbx_description
1 polymer ?
#
loop_
_entity_poly.entity_id
_entity_poly.type
_entity_poly.pdbx_seq_one_letter_code
_entity_poly.pdbx_strand_id
1 'polypeptide(L)'
;MVSSIFQVSIHAVFRFSGFVFTFLSFGYYSIHSRIEPNECIEFIENPMYREITLEPHFARHGRQTEVPEVFRRYRLVHVHPQEPWGEERKAPDLTEVWQAAPILFVPGHSGSFNQSKTIAAQIYAEAGSNKISIFALDMREDLSALSGFLLQAQSEFINDAVQHILWHYRKNVEKFKGHTPKSVLLVGHSMGGVAARGAVVAKNHIAGTIVTIITLNSPHQAISPVMSDSRMLRFYESINQRWKSEVHTRDVIVISVAGGRRDTTIRSDLTSLNGLVDD
;
A
#
# COMPACT_ATOMS: atom_id res chain seq x y z
N MET A 1 5.96 60.85 -18.73
CA MET A 1 6.09 60.19 -17.39
C MET A 1 5.43 58.81 -17.32
N VAL A 2 4.22 58.60 -17.83
CA VAL A 2 3.52 57.28 -17.82
C VAL A 2 4.26 56.21 -18.65
N SER A 3 4.83 56.61 -19.80
CA SER A 3 5.54 55.68 -20.69
C SER A 3 6.82 55.10 -20.07
N SER A 4 7.54 55.83 -19.23
CA SER A 4 8.78 55.33 -18.59
C SER A 4 8.53 54.39 -17.42
N ILE A 5 7.42 54.54 -16.71
CA ILE A 5 7.04 53.63 -15.59
C ILE A 5 6.61 52.27 -16.19
N PHE A 6 5.90 52.27 -17.34
CA PHE A 6 5.47 51.05 -18.02
C PHE A 6 6.66 50.26 -18.59
N GLN A 7 7.67 50.93 -19.17
CA GLN A 7 8.88 50.32 -19.68
C GLN A 7 9.74 49.69 -18.57
N VAL A 8 9.88 50.37 -17.44
CA VAL A 8 10.62 49.83 -16.26
C VAL A 8 9.90 48.62 -15.70
N SER A 9 8.56 48.62 -15.68
CA SER A 9 7.73 47.50 -15.21
C SER A 9 7.89 46.24 -16.10
N ILE A 10 7.90 46.41 -17.42
CA ILE A 10 8.06 45.30 -18.37
C ILE A 10 9.46 44.68 -18.24
N HIS A 11 10.50 45.48 -18.19
CA HIS A 11 11.87 44.96 -17.99
C HIS A 11 12.04 44.24 -16.66
N ALA A 12 11.40 44.70 -15.59
CA ALA A 12 11.40 44.02 -14.30
C ALA A 12 10.70 42.68 -14.37
N VAL A 13 9.56 42.59 -15.06
CA VAL A 13 8.83 41.33 -15.25
C VAL A 13 9.66 40.33 -16.05
N PHE A 14 10.27 40.76 -17.16
CA PHE A 14 11.13 39.90 -17.98
C PHE A 14 12.35 39.38 -17.19
N ARG A 15 12.99 40.24 -16.40
CA ARG A 15 14.13 39.82 -15.55
C ARG A 15 13.72 38.86 -14.48
N PHE A 16 12.57 39.08 -13.84
CA PHE A 16 12.04 38.18 -12.82
C PHE A 16 11.64 36.84 -13.42
N SER A 17 10.96 36.82 -14.58
CA SER A 17 10.60 35.60 -15.29
C SER A 17 11.84 34.82 -15.74
N GLY A 18 12.87 35.51 -16.25
CA GLY A 18 14.14 34.91 -16.60
C GLY A 18 14.84 34.27 -15.40
N PHE A 19 14.85 34.95 -14.25
CA PHE A 19 15.41 34.42 -13.02
C PHE A 19 14.64 33.18 -12.53
N VAL A 20 13.32 33.23 -12.50
CA VAL A 20 12.47 32.09 -12.13
C VAL A 20 12.69 30.90 -13.07
N PHE A 21 12.74 31.16 -14.38
CA PHE A 21 12.99 30.10 -15.36
C PHE A 21 14.39 29.47 -15.18
N THR A 22 15.42 30.29 -14.98
CA THR A 22 16.80 29.80 -14.74
C THR A 22 16.86 28.98 -13.44
N PHE A 23 16.21 29.45 -12.38
CA PHE A 23 16.17 28.75 -11.10
C PHE A 23 15.44 27.41 -11.20
N LEU A 24 14.29 27.37 -11.88
CA LEU A 24 13.53 26.13 -12.13
C LEU A 24 14.31 25.16 -13.01
N SER A 25 14.96 25.66 -14.08
CA SER A 25 15.79 24.85 -14.97
C SER A 25 17.00 24.28 -14.25
N PHE A 26 17.66 25.06 -13.40
CA PHE A 26 18.78 24.60 -12.57
C PHE A 26 18.31 23.58 -11.53
N GLY A 27 17.17 23.82 -10.88
CA GLY A 27 16.55 22.88 -9.96
C GLY A 27 16.21 21.56 -10.65
N TYR A 28 15.56 21.63 -11.80
CA TYR A 28 15.25 20.45 -12.61
C TYR A 28 16.52 19.68 -13.03
N TYR A 29 17.53 20.38 -13.55
CA TYR A 29 18.81 19.77 -13.92
C TYR A 29 19.51 19.14 -12.72
N SER A 30 19.56 19.83 -11.59
CA SER A 30 20.18 19.33 -10.37
C SER A 30 19.49 18.07 -9.81
N ILE A 31 18.17 17.98 -9.95
CA ILE A 31 17.42 16.77 -9.58
C ILE A 31 17.68 15.67 -10.59
N HIS A 32 17.54 15.97 -11.88
CA HIS A 32 17.65 14.97 -12.95
C HIS A 32 19.06 14.39 -13.10
N SER A 33 20.11 15.21 -12.89
CA SER A 33 21.51 14.74 -12.91
C SER A 33 21.89 13.84 -11.72
N ARG A 34 21.08 13.80 -10.67
CA ARG A 34 21.25 12.94 -9.49
C ARG A 34 20.42 11.67 -9.55
N ILE A 35 19.50 11.56 -10.51
CA ILE A 35 18.71 10.36 -10.74
C ILE A 35 19.58 9.40 -11.51
N GLU A 36 20.02 8.33 -10.87
CA GLU A 36 20.70 7.24 -11.56
C GLU A 36 19.74 6.61 -12.59
N PRO A 37 20.23 6.18 -13.76
CA PRO A 37 19.42 5.48 -14.73
C PRO A 37 18.68 4.31 -14.06
N ASN A 38 17.41 4.16 -14.35
CA ASN A 38 16.66 3.02 -13.85
C ASN A 38 17.04 1.80 -14.68
N GLU A 39 17.89 0.95 -14.12
CA GLU A 39 18.28 -0.33 -14.73
C GLU A 39 17.29 -1.47 -14.42
N CYS A 40 16.15 -1.15 -13.84
CA CYS A 40 15.12 -2.16 -13.59
C CYS A 40 14.62 -2.72 -14.92
N ILE A 41 14.88 -3.99 -15.17
CA ILE A 41 14.27 -4.75 -16.25
C ILE A 41 12.78 -4.86 -15.88
N GLU A 42 11.90 -4.30 -16.70
CA GLU A 42 10.47 -4.57 -16.57
C GLU A 42 10.23 -6.05 -16.88
N PHE A 43 9.92 -6.83 -15.86
CA PHE A 43 9.38 -8.15 -16.07
C PHE A 43 7.96 -8.00 -16.63
N ILE A 44 7.83 -8.27 -17.95
CA ILE A 44 6.57 -8.15 -18.70
C ILE A 44 5.72 -9.42 -18.56
N GLU A 45 5.76 -10.09 -17.44
CA GLU A 45 4.76 -11.09 -17.16
C GLU A 45 3.50 -10.39 -16.66
N ASN A 46 2.40 -10.53 -17.41
CA ASN A 46 1.11 -9.98 -17.05
C ASN A 46 0.38 -10.99 -16.13
N PRO A 47 0.42 -10.84 -14.81
CA PRO A 47 -0.36 -11.71 -13.94
C PRO A 47 -1.85 -11.55 -14.25
N MET A 48 -2.59 -12.63 -14.10
CA MET A 48 -4.04 -12.61 -14.15
C MET A 48 -4.61 -12.23 -12.79
N TYR A 49 -5.79 -11.64 -12.79
CA TYR A 49 -6.48 -11.19 -11.59
C TYR A 49 -7.84 -11.84 -11.49
N ARG A 50 -8.17 -12.32 -10.30
CA ARG A 50 -9.49 -12.85 -9.99
C ARG A 50 -10.07 -12.16 -8.77
N GLU A 51 -11.24 -11.57 -8.94
CA GLU A 51 -11.98 -10.98 -7.82
C GLU A 51 -12.46 -12.08 -6.86
N ILE A 52 -12.30 -11.85 -5.56
CA ILE A 52 -12.81 -12.69 -4.49
C ILE A 52 -13.93 -11.93 -3.80
N THR A 53 -15.13 -12.51 -3.80
CA THR A 53 -16.25 -11.94 -3.07
C THR A 53 -16.04 -12.14 -1.57
N LEU A 54 -15.99 -11.05 -0.82
CA LEU A 54 -15.93 -11.10 0.65
C LEU A 54 -17.29 -11.53 1.20
N GLU A 55 -17.29 -12.59 2.02
CA GLU A 55 -18.50 -13.03 2.69
C GLU A 55 -18.99 -11.96 3.68
N PRO A 56 -20.31 -11.64 3.69
CA PRO A 56 -20.84 -10.51 4.48
C PRO A 56 -20.56 -10.58 5.99
N HIS A 57 -20.36 -11.77 6.54
CA HIS A 57 -20.11 -11.93 7.97
C HIS A 57 -18.69 -11.55 8.40
N PHE A 58 -17.73 -11.40 7.49
CA PHE A 58 -16.40 -10.85 7.80
C PHE A 58 -16.40 -9.34 7.96
N ALA A 59 -17.32 -8.66 7.29
CA ALA A 59 -17.57 -7.24 7.52
C ALA A 59 -18.23 -6.97 8.90
N ARG A 60 -18.45 -8.01 9.74
CA ARG A 60 -19.23 -7.91 10.97
C ARG A 60 -18.61 -8.71 12.10
N HIS A 61 -17.64 -8.18 12.80
CA HIS A 61 -17.41 -8.66 14.16
C HIS A 61 -18.46 -8.10 15.10
N GLY A 62 -19.58 -8.84 15.24
CA GLY A 62 -20.48 -8.78 16.37
C GLY A 62 -21.31 -7.50 16.60
N ARG A 63 -21.32 -6.53 15.71
CA ARG A 63 -22.21 -5.37 15.77
C ARG A 63 -22.98 -5.23 14.48
N GLN A 64 -24.29 -5.10 14.59
CA GLN A 64 -25.23 -4.70 13.53
C GLN A 64 -25.00 -3.22 13.12
N THR A 65 -23.77 -2.82 12.86
CA THR A 65 -23.48 -1.54 12.27
C THR A 65 -23.48 -1.75 10.76
N GLU A 66 -24.24 -0.95 10.05
CA GLU A 66 -24.21 -0.86 8.60
C GLU A 66 -22.76 -0.78 8.17
N VAL A 67 -22.34 -1.69 7.28
CA VAL A 67 -21.01 -1.64 6.68
C VAL A 67 -20.87 -0.27 6.04
N PRO A 68 -19.87 0.56 6.40
CA PRO A 68 -19.69 1.85 5.79
C PRO A 68 -19.74 1.72 4.27
N GLU A 69 -20.45 2.62 3.60
CA GLU A 69 -20.63 2.56 2.13
C GLU A 69 -19.28 2.47 1.38
N VAL A 70 -18.24 3.07 1.95
CA VAL A 70 -16.88 3.00 1.42
C VAL A 70 -16.35 1.56 1.33
N PHE A 71 -16.69 0.67 2.26
CA PHE A 71 -16.26 -0.73 2.22
C PHE A 71 -16.99 -1.56 1.15
N ARG A 72 -18.21 -1.18 0.78
CA ARG A 72 -18.98 -1.90 -0.25
C ARG A 72 -18.33 -1.82 -1.62
N ARG A 73 -17.50 -0.83 -1.86
CA ARG A 73 -16.80 -0.64 -3.13
C ARG A 73 -15.40 -1.25 -3.18
N TYR A 74 -14.79 -1.55 -2.02
CA TYR A 74 -13.49 -2.19 -1.96
C TYR A 74 -13.59 -3.67 -2.29
N ARG A 75 -12.53 -4.23 -2.88
CA ARG A 75 -12.49 -5.62 -3.32
C ARG A 75 -11.19 -6.27 -2.92
N LEU A 76 -11.26 -7.60 -2.73
CA LEU A 76 -10.10 -8.47 -2.62
C LEU A 76 -9.89 -9.16 -3.96
N VAL A 77 -8.67 -9.15 -4.47
CA VAL A 77 -8.30 -9.75 -5.75
C VAL A 77 -7.20 -10.76 -5.50
N HIS A 78 -7.32 -11.96 -6.06
CA HIS A 78 -6.22 -12.91 -6.13
C HIS A 78 -5.41 -12.66 -7.38
N VAL A 79 -4.08 -12.59 -7.23
CA VAL A 79 -3.12 -12.37 -8.31
C VAL A 79 -2.54 -13.70 -8.72
N HIS A 80 -2.67 -14.08 -9.98
CA HIS A 80 -2.16 -15.34 -10.51
C HIS A 80 -0.95 -15.11 -11.39
N PRO A 81 0.02 -16.05 -11.44
CA PRO A 81 1.00 -16.05 -12.51
C PRO A 81 0.27 -16.27 -13.85
N GLN A 82 0.82 -15.70 -14.91
CA GLN A 82 0.32 -15.97 -16.25
C GLN A 82 0.70 -17.41 -16.66
N GLU A 83 -0.27 -18.17 -17.16
CA GLU A 83 0.00 -19.47 -17.79
C GLU A 83 0.88 -19.27 -19.04
N PRO A 84 1.79 -20.21 -19.35
CA PRO A 84 2.56 -20.18 -20.58
C PRO A 84 1.64 -20.10 -21.82
N TRP A 85 2.08 -19.37 -22.84
CA TRP A 85 1.34 -19.21 -24.10
C TRP A 85 1.01 -20.57 -24.72
N GLY A 86 -0.27 -20.87 -24.87
CA GLY A 86 -0.75 -22.05 -25.61
C GLY A 86 -1.65 -23.01 -24.84
N GLU A 87 -1.78 -22.91 -23.54
CA GLU A 87 -2.76 -23.69 -22.78
C GLU A 87 -4.11 -22.94 -22.69
N GLU A 88 -5.22 -23.66 -22.89
CA GLU A 88 -6.56 -23.12 -22.67
C GLU A 88 -6.63 -22.52 -21.25
N ARG A 89 -7.02 -21.25 -21.15
CA ARG A 89 -7.17 -20.53 -19.89
C ARG A 89 -8.22 -21.20 -18.98
N LYS A 90 -7.82 -22.23 -18.28
CA LYS A 90 -8.59 -22.70 -17.13
C LYS A 90 -8.32 -21.74 -16.00
N ALA A 91 -9.37 -21.05 -15.52
CA ALA A 91 -9.24 -20.33 -14.26
C ALA A 91 -8.69 -21.31 -13.22
N PRO A 92 -7.58 -20.96 -12.51
CA PRO A 92 -6.98 -21.87 -11.55
C PRO A 92 -8.03 -22.35 -10.56
N ASP A 93 -7.97 -23.64 -10.22
CA ASP A 93 -8.87 -24.17 -9.22
C ASP A 93 -8.66 -23.40 -7.91
N LEU A 94 -9.73 -22.79 -7.40
CA LEU A 94 -9.67 -22.07 -6.12
C LEU A 94 -9.09 -22.93 -4.98
N THR A 95 -9.10 -24.25 -5.12
CA THR A 95 -8.52 -25.15 -4.12
C THR A 95 -7.01 -25.06 -4.07
N GLU A 96 -6.32 -24.72 -5.16
CA GLU A 96 -4.87 -24.57 -5.21
C GLU A 96 -4.42 -23.24 -4.58
N VAL A 97 -5.19 -22.18 -4.76
CA VAL A 97 -4.93 -20.85 -4.19
C VAL A 97 -4.72 -20.91 -2.69
N TRP A 98 -5.46 -21.75 -1.99
CA TRP A 98 -5.46 -21.83 -0.53
C TRP A 98 -4.43 -22.82 0.02
N GLN A 99 -3.44 -23.24 -0.78
CA GLN A 99 -2.39 -24.20 -0.35
C GLN A 99 -1.05 -23.54 -0.05
N ALA A 100 -0.88 -22.29 -0.40
CA ALA A 100 0.38 -21.55 -0.32
C ALA A 100 0.33 -20.45 0.75
N ALA A 101 1.49 -19.96 1.19
CA ALA A 101 1.55 -18.90 2.20
C ALA A 101 0.93 -17.60 1.69
N PRO A 102 -0.01 -16.98 2.42
CA PRO A 102 -0.73 -15.79 1.95
C PRO A 102 0.08 -14.51 2.13
N ILE A 103 0.16 -13.73 1.06
CA ILE A 103 0.64 -12.35 1.04
C ILE A 103 -0.50 -11.45 0.61
N LEU A 104 -0.72 -10.33 1.29
CA LEU A 104 -1.71 -9.32 0.92
C LEU A 104 -1.01 -8.01 0.56
N PHE A 105 -1.14 -7.61 -0.69
CA PHE A 105 -0.65 -6.32 -1.18
C PHE A 105 -1.69 -5.22 -0.94
N VAL A 106 -1.22 -4.10 -0.37
CA VAL A 106 -2.02 -2.91 -0.06
C VAL A 106 -1.52 -1.75 -0.91
N PRO A 107 -2.31 -1.28 -1.89
CA PRO A 107 -1.92 -0.19 -2.77
C PRO A 107 -1.85 1.16 -2.04
N GLY A 108 -1.13 2.11 -2.62
CA GLY A 108 -0.97 3.46 -2.09
C GLY A 108 -2.08 4.43 -2.49
N HIS A 109 -1.79 5.72 -2.29
CA HIS A 109 -2.64 6.83 -2.71
C HIS A 109 -2.94 6.76 -4.22
N SER A 110 -4.22 6.85 -4.59
CA SER A 110 -4.67 6.73 -5.99
C SER A 110 -4.14 5.47 -6.70
N GLY A 111 -3.73 4.46 -5.92
CA GLY A 111 -3.18 3.22 -6.44
C GLY A 111 -4.24 2.16 -6.66
N SER A 112 -3.99 1.28 -7.61
CA SER A 112 -4.82 0.10 -7.87
C SER A 112 -4.09 -1.19 -7.50
N PHE A 113 -4.82 -2.31 -7.47
CA PHE A 113 -4.24 -3.64 -7.30
C PHE A 113 -3.17 -3.97 -8.37
N ASN A 114 -3.18 -3.30 -9.53
CA ASN A 114 -2.17 -3.46 -10.58
C ASN A 114 -0.75 -3.11 -10.11
N GLN A 115 -0.60 -2.30 -9.06
CA GLN A 115 0.72 -2.03 -8.47
C GLN A 115 1.39 -3.29 -7.92
N SER A 116 0.64 -4.36 -7.63
CA SER A 116 1.19 -5.65 -7.21
C SER A 116 1.85 -6.44 -8.34
N LYS A 117 1.63 -6.09 -9.61
CA LYS A 117 1.99 -6.85 -10.79
C LYS A 117 3.46 -7.27 -10.82
N THR A 118 4.36 -6.29 -10.76
CA THR A 118 5.81 -6.55 -10.83
C THR A 118 6.30 -7.36 -9.65
N ILE A 119 5.80 -7.04 -8.44
CA ILE A 119 6.16 -7.77 -7.22
C ILE A 119 5.66 -9.21 -7.29
N ALA A 120 4.42 -9.41 -7.74
CA ALA A 120 3.84 -10.74 -7.87
C ALA A 120 4.59 -11.59 -8.91
N ALA A 121 4.89 -11.02 -10.08
CA ALA A 121 5.66 -11.69 -11.13
C ALA A 121 7.02 -12.15 -10.60
N GLN A 122 7.76 -11.28 -9.92
CA GLN A 122 9.06 -11.61 -9.35
C GLN A 122 8.97 -12.69 -8.26
N ILE A 123 8.00 -12.57 -7.34
CA ILE A 123 7.83 -13.55 -6.27
C ILE A 123 7.48 -14.93 -6.84
N TYR A 124 6.60 -14.99 -7.84
CA TYR A 124 6.23 -16.26 -8.48
C TYR A 124 7.38 -16.86 -9.28
N ALA A 125 8.21 -16.06 -9.93
CA ALA A 125 9.40 -16.52 -10.62
C ALA A 125 10.42 -17.16 -9.67
N GLU A 126 10.63 -16.55 -8.51
CA GLU A 126 11.64 -17.00 -7.54
C GLU A 126 11.13 -18.15 -6.62
N ALA A 127 9.91 -18.02 -6.10
CA ALA A 127 9.40 -18.94 -5.09
C ALA A 127 8.52 -20.05 -5.65
N GLY A 128 7.85 -19.80 -6.78
CA GLY A 128 6.82 -20.66 -7.36
C GLY A 128 5.43 -20.40 -6.78
N SER A 129 4.41 -20.53 -7.63
CA SER A 129 3.00 -20.27 -7.27
C SER A 129 2.43 -21.29 -6.28
N ASN A 130 3.04 -22.45 -6.16
CA ASN A 130 2.64 -23.49 -5.20
C ASN A 130 3.09 -23.22 -3.74
N LYS A 131 3.97 -22.24 -3.51
CA LYS A 131 4.45 -21.90 -2.17
C LYS A 131 3.85 -20.61 -1.63
N ILE A 132 3.46 -19.69 -2.51
CA ILE A 132 2.99 -18.35 -2.15
C ILE A 132 1.71 -18.05 -2.92
N SER A 133 0.71 -17.53 -2.23
CA SER A 133 -0.52 -16.98 -2.80
C SER A 133 -0.55 -15.48 -2.57
N ILE A 134 -0.64 -14.71 -3.64
CA ILE A 134 -0.65 -13.25 -3.58
C ILE A 134 -2.06 -12.74 -3.77
N PHE A 135 -2.51 -11.97 -2.80
CA PHE A 135 -3.75 -11.22 -2.82
C PHE A 135 -3.44 -9.74 -2.91
N ALA A 136 -4.31 -8.96 -3.51
CA ALA A 136 -4.20 -7.52 -3.58
C ALA A 136 -5.55 -6.86 -3.25
N LEU A 137 -5.51 -5.69 -2.65
CA LEU A 137 -6.70 -4.90 -2.41
C LEU A 137 -6.97 -3.95 -3.56
N ASP A 138 -8.22 -3.90 -4.03
CA ASP A 138 -8.72 -2.85 -4.90
C ASP A 138 -9.48 -1.84 -4.04
N MET A 139 -8.87 -0.70 -3.80
CA MET A 139 -9.44 0.41 -3.03
C MET A 139 -10.00 1.51 -3.93
N ARG A 140 -10.27 1.19 -5.20
CA ARG A 140 -10.88 2.07 -6.18
C ARG A 140 -10.14 3.39 -6.38
N GLU A 141 -8.80 3.33 -6.33
CA GLU A 141 -7.93 4.48 -6.54
C GLU A 141 -8.23 5.66 -5.60
N ASP A 142 -8.66 5.34 -4.38
CA ASP A 142 -8.98 6.33 -3.36
C ASP A 142 -7.80 7.25 -3.05
N LEU A 143 -8.12 8.53 -2.84
CA LEU A 143 -7.16 9.57 -2.53
C LEU A 143 -6.78 9.56 -1.03
N SER A 144 -6.24 8.42 -0.57
CA SER A 144 -5.96 8.16 0.84
C SER A 144 -4.94 9.13 1.48
N ALA A 145 -4.04 9.73 0.68
CA ALA A 145 -3.12 10.76 1.20
C ALA A 145 -3.81 12.10 1.52
N LEU A 146 -5.04 12.31 1.08
CA LEU A 146 -5.79 13.54 1.30
C LEU A 146 -6.86 13.39 2.39
N SER A 147 -7.13 12.18 2.88
CA SER A 147 -8.24 11.93 3.81
C SER A 147 -7.90 10.88 4.87
N GLY A 148 -7.82 11.33 6.12
CA GLY A 148 -7.65 10.42 7.27
C GLY A 148 -8.85 9.49 7.48
N PHE A 149 -10.04 9.86 7.03
CA PHE A 149 -11.21 8.98 7.05
C PHE A 149 -11.03 7.78 6.10
N LEU A 150 -10.56 8.03 4.87
CA LEU A 150 -10.29 6.95 3.92
C LEU A 150 -9.19 6.03 4.44
N LEU A 151 -8.13 6.60 5.01
CA LEU A 151 -7.02 5.83 5.54
C LEU A 151 -7.44 4.92 6.71
N GLN A 152 -8.30 5.43 7.60
CA GLN A 152 -8.90 4.63 8.67
C GLN A 152 -9.78 3.51 8.09
N ALA A 153 -10.64 3.82 7.13
CA ALA A 153 -11.50 2.85 6.48
C ALA A 153 -10.70 1.75 5.77
N GLN A 154 -9.61 2.11 5.08
CA GLN A 154 -8.70 1.16 4.46
C GLN A 154 -8.03 0.26 5.49
N SER A 155 -7.62 0.80 6.63
CA SER A 155 -7.03 0.02 7.74
C SER A 155 -8.00 -1.03 8.28
N GLU A 156 -9.27 -0.68 8.44
CA GLU A 156 -10.30 -1.62 8.89
C GLU A 156 -10.60 -2.68 7.81
N PHE A 157 -10.66 -2.28 6.53
CA PHE A 157 -10.88 -3.21 5.42
C PHE A 157 -9.74 -4.21 5.23
N ILE A 158 -8.49 -3.83 5.51
CA ILE A 158 -7.35 -4.76 5.52
C ILE A 158 -7.62 -5.91 6.48
N ASN A 159 -8.10 -5.64 7.70
CA ASN A 159 -8.42 -6.70 8.66
C ASN A 159 -9.56 -7.60 8.19
N ASP A 160 -10.59 -7.06 7.56
CA ASP A 160 -11.70 -7.85 7.01
C ASP A 160 -11.18 -8.79 5.91
N ALA A 161 -10.32 -8.29 5.03
CA ALA A 161 -9.67 -9.09 3.98
C ALA A 161 -8.77 -10.19 4.58
N VAL A 162 -7.94 -9.85 5.58
CA VAL A 162 -7.07 -10.81 6.29
C VAL A 162 -7.89 -11.91 6.93
N GLN A 163 -8.97 -11.58 7.61
CA GLN A 163 -9.84 -12.56 8.25
C GLN A 163 -10.53 -13.46 7.23
N HIS A 164 -10.99 -12.89 6.10
CA HIS A 164 -11.57 -13.65 5.00
C HIS A 164 -10.57 -14.64 4.42
N ILE A 165 -9.35 -14.20 4.13
CA ILE A 165 -8.27 -15.08 3.65
C ILE A 165 -8.05 -16.23 4.63
N LEU A 166 -7.80 -15.94 5.91
CA LEU A 166 -7.53 -16.95 6.92
C LEU A 166 -8.72 -17.89 7.17
N TRP A 167 -9.96 -17.42 7.02
CA TRP A 167 -11.15 -18.25 7.10
C TRP A 167 -11.20 -19.29 5.97
N HIS A 168 -10.90 -18.90 4.74
CA HIS A 168 -10.83 -19.84 3.62
C HIS A 168 -9.77 -20.91 3.85
N TYR A 169 -8.61 -20.56 4.38
CA TYR A 169 -7.61 -21.55 4.76
C TYR A 169 -8.13 -22.53 5.81
N ARG A 170 -8.80 -22.04 6.84
CA ARG A 170 -9.40 -22.89 7.88
C ARG A 170 -10.52 -23.80 7.34
N LYS A 171 -11.37 -23.27 6.47
CA LYS A 171 -12.48 -24.04 5.87
C LYS A 171 -11.98 -25.18 4.97
N ASN A 172 -10.82 -25.04 4.37
CA ASN A 172 -10.26 -26.01 3.45
C ASN A 172 -9.14 -26.87 4.08
N VAL A 173 -9.08 -26.93 5.39
CA VAL A 173 -7.99 -27.59 6.14
C VAL A 173 -7.76 -29.05 5.75
N GLU A 174 -8.82 -29.80 5.44
CA GLU A 174 -8.72 -31.20 5.03
C GLU A 174 -7.98 -31.40 3.69
N LYS A 175 -7.94 -30.35 2.86
CA LYS A 175 -7.22 -30.35 1.59
C LYS A 175 -5.74 -29.95 1.78
N PHE A 176 -5.38 -29.42 2.94
CA PHE A 176 -4.02 -29.02 3.26
C PHE A 176 -3.25 -30.17 3.87
N LYS A 177 -2.25 -30.65 3.14
CA LYS A 177 -1.27 -31.62 3.70
C LYS A 177 -0.23 -30.97 4.62
N GLY A 178 -0.46 -29.72 5.04
CA GLY A 178 0.48 -28.91 5.79
C GLY A 178 -0.16 -28.05 6.88
N HIS A 179 0.62 -27.20 7.53
CA HIS A 179 0.13 -26.28 8.56
C HIS A 179 -0.71 -25.18 7.95
N THR A 180 -1.94 -25.04 8.43
CA THR A 180 -2.83 -23.94 8.05
C THR A 180 -2.24 -22.59 8.47
N PRO A 181 -2.07 -21.62 7.58
CA PRO A 181 -1.58 -20.30 7.93
C PRO A 181 -2.45 -19.65 9.02
N LYS A 182 -1.82 -19.07 10.02
CA LYS A 182 -2.50 -18.33 11.10
C LYS A 182 -2.42 -16.82 10.90
N SER A 183 -1.53 -16.38 10.02
CA SER A 183 -1.28 -14.97 9.72
C SER A 183 -1.12 -14.74 8.22
N VAL A 184 -1.31 -13.49 7.82
CA VAL A 184 -1.07 -12.99 6.47
C VAL A 184 0.08 -11.99 6.52
N LEU A 185 1.07 -12.13 5.62
CA LEU A 185 2.10 -11.13 5.42
C LEU A 185 1.51 -9.97 4.62
N LEU A 186 1.67 -8.74 5.12
CA LEU A 186 1.25 -7.54 4.40
C LEU A 186 2.43 -6.92 3.64
N VAL A 187 2.18 -6.49 2.41
CA VAL A 187 3.10 -5.65 1.62
C VAL A 187 2.36 -4.36 1.28
N GLY A 188 2.74 -3.26 1.89
CA GLY A 188 2.09 -1.96 1.70
C GLY A 188 2.95 -0.99 0.89
N HIS A 189 2.41 -0.42 -0.18
CA HIS A 189 3.10 0.60 -0.96
C HIS A 189 2.61 2.00 -0.57
N SER A 190 3.54 2.94 -0.36
CA SER A 190 3.21 4.35 -0.07
C SER A 190 2.19 4.46 1.09
N MET A 191 1.06 5.12 0.91
CA MET A 191 0.00 5.22 1.94
C MET A 191 -0.58 3.87 2.36
N GLY A 192 -0.47 2.84 1.50
CA GLY A 192 -0.86 1.47 1.85
C GLY A 192 -0.07 0.87 3.00
N GLY A 193 1.22 1.22 3.16
CA GLY A 193 2.01 0.79 4.31
C GLY A 193 1.59 1.50 5.60
N VAL A 194 1.16 2.74 5.52
CA VAL A 194 0.59 3.47 6.67
C VAL A 194 -0.76 2.86 7.07
N ALA A 195 -1.62 2.53 6.09
CA ALA A 195 -2.87 1.82 6.33
C ALA A 195 -2.65 0.43 6.94
N ALA A 196 -1.61 -0.31 6.50
CA ALA A 196 -1.24 -1.61 7.06
C ALA A 196 -0.82 -1.50 8.54
N ARG A 197 -0.03 -0.48 8.93
CA ARG A 197 0.24 -0.20 10.34
C ARG A 197 -1.03 0.16 11.11
N GLY A 198 -1.90 0.96 10.49
CA GLY A 198 -3.21 1.30 11.07
C GLY A 198 -4.08 0.07 11.30
N ALA A 199 -4.01 -0.94 10.43
CA ALA A 199 -4.79 -2.17 10.55
C ALA A 199 -4.46 -2.93 11.84
N VAL A 200 -3.19 -3.01 12.25
CA VAL A 200 -2.77 -3.72 13.47
C VAL A 200 -3.39 -3.11 14.72
N VAL A 201 -3.61 -1.81 14.74
CA VAL A 201 -4.21 -1.11 15.88
C VAL A 201 -5.69 -0.72 15.64
N ALA A 202 -6.30 -1.18 14.57
CA ALA A 202 -7.72 -0.94 14.31
C ALA A 202 -8.62 -1.79 15.25
N LYS A 203 -9.84 -1.33 15.49
CA LYS A 203 -10.77 -1.98 16.43
C LYS A 203 -11.18 -3.40 16.05
N ASN A 204 -11.13 -3.72 14.76
CA ASN A 204 -11.47 -5.04 14.21
C ASN A 204 -10.24 -5.93 14.00
N HIS A 205 -9.06 -5.54 14.50
CA HIS A 205 -7.86 -6.37 14.45
C HIS A 205 -7.97 -7.57 15.39
N ILE A 206 -7.51 -8.72 14.93
CA ILE A 206 -7.34 -9.92 15.73
C ILE A 206 -5.83 -10.19 15.86
N ALA A 207 -5.32 -10.13 17.09
CA ALA A 207 -3.91 -10.35 17.39
C ALA A 207 -3.41 -11.68 16.79
N GLY A 208 -2.20 -11.64 16.21
CA GLY A 208 -1.56 -12.80 15.57
C GLY A 208 -2.02 -13.08 14.14
N THR A 209 -3.00 -12.33 13.58
CA THR A 209 -3.41 -12.49 12.17
C THR A 209 -2.55 -11.71 11.19
N ILE A 210 -1.84 -10.69 11.68
CA ILE A 210 -0.81 -9.92 10.99
C ILE A 210 0.42 -9.93 11.87
N VAL A 211 1.49 -10.58 11.45
CA VAL A 211 2.75 -10.68 12.21
C VAL A 211 3.95 -10.10 11.47
N THR A 212 3.79 -9.78 10.18
CA THR A 212 4.85 -9.16 9.38
C THR A 212 4.24 -8.18 8.40
N ILE A 213 4.82 -6.98 8.36
CA ILE A 213 4.47 -5.91 7.42
C ILE A 213 5.75 -5.48 6.73
N ILE A 214 5.78 -5.56 5.40
CA ILE A 214 6.81 -4.96 4.57
C ILE A 214 6.23 -3.72 3.93
N THR A 215 6.87 -2.57 4.09
CA THR A 215 6.41 -1.32 3.52
C THR A 215 7.41 -0.80 2.49
N LEU A 216 6.89 -0.34 1.36
CA LEU A 216 7.65 0.16 0.24
C LEU A 216 7.37 1.66 0.08
N ASN A 217 8.36 2.49 0.32
CA ASN A 217 8.25 3.95 0.22
C ASN A 217 7.05 4.53 1.00
N SER A 218 6.83 4.07 2.23
CA SER A 218 5.68 4.49 3.04
C SER A 218 6.05 5.65 3.97
N PRO A 219 5.31 6.76 3.98
CA PRO A 219 5.62 7.93 4.79
C PRO A 219 5.15 7.75 6.24
N HIS A 220 5.86 6.92 7.02
CA HIS A 220 5.48 6.56 8.39
C HIS A 220 5.55 7.71 9.38
N GLN A 221 6.50 8.64 9.20
CA GLN A 221 6.73 9.74 10.14
C GLN A 221 5.68 10.83 10.02
N ALA A 222 5.37 11.24 8.80
CA ALA A 222 4.40 12.30 8.53
C ALA A 222 4.01 12.33 7.04
N ILE A 223 2.87 12.92 6.76
CA ILE A 223 2.49 13.35 5.41
C ILE A 223 2.72 14.86 5.27
N SER A 224 2.80 15.36 4.04
CA SER A 224 2.91 16.80 3.80
C SER A 224 1.78 17.58 4.47
N PRO A 225 2.05 18.57 5.31
CA PRO A 225 1.02 19.36 6.00
C PRO A 225 0.05 20.06 5.05
N VAL A 226 0.50 20.37 3.83
CA VAL A 226 -0.31 21.07 2.82
C VAL A 226 -1.42 20.16 2.26
N MET A 227 -1.24 18.84 2.34
CA MET A 227 -2.16 17.87 1.76
C MET A 227 -3.02 17.15 2.80
N SER A 228 -2.78 17.37 4.09
CA SER A 228 -3.47 16.62 5.14
C SER A 228 -4.67 17.35 5.71
N ASP A 229 -5.80 16.64 5.85
CA ASP A 229 -6.91 17.10 6.68
C ASP A 229 -6.61 16.90 8.18
N SER A 230 -7.41 17.51 9.05
CA SER A 230 -7.25 17.36 10.51
C SER A 230 -7.48 15.92 11.01
N ARG A 231 -8.19 15.08 10.23
CA ARG A 231 -8.39 13.66 10.54
C ARG A 231 -7.14 12.85 10.22
N MET A 232 -6.38 13.26 9.21
CA MET A 232 -5.09 12.65 8.87
C MET A 232 -4.10 12.80 10.02
N LEU A 233 -3.95 14.01 10.56
CA LEU A 233 -3.07 14.24 11.71
C LEU A 233 -3.48 13.37 12.90
N ARG A 234 -4.77 13.37 13.25
CA ARG A 234 -5.29 12.52 14.34
C ARG A 234 -5.09 11.03 14.06
N PHE A 235 -5.17 10.60 12.82
CA PHE A 235 -4.91 9.21 12.45
C PHE A 235 -3.45 8.85 12.73
N TYR A 236 -2.49 9.65 12.27
CA TYR A 236 -1.06 9.42 12.54
C TYR A 236 -0.74 9.44 14.05
N GLU A 237 -1.24 10.41 14.78
CA GLU A 237 -1.08 10.49 16.23
C GLU A 237 -1.64 9.25 16.92
N SER A 238 -2.86 8.84 16.56
CA SER A 238 -3.53 7.68 17.14
C SER A 238 -2.77 6.38 16.87
N ILE A 239 -2.36 6.12 15.62
CA ILE A 239 -1.62 4.89 15.32
C ILE A 239 -0.27 4.88 16.03
N ASN A 240 0.47 5.99 16.05
CA ASN A 240 1.78 6.06 16.67
C ASN A 240 1.69 5.88 18.20
N GLN A 241 0.67 6.46 18.86
CA GLN A 241 0.42 6.26 20.27
C GLN A 241 0.08 4.79 20.58
N ARG A 242 -0.82 4.20 19.80
CA ARG A 242 -1.29 2.83 20.03
C ARG A 242 -0.20 1.80 19.76
N TRP A 243 0.66 2.01 18.76
CA TRP A 243 1.81 1.15 18.50
C TRP A 243 2.76 1.07 19.71
N LYS A 244 2.91 2.15 20.48
CA LYS A 244 3.74 2.18 21.69
C LYS A 244 3.05 1.61 22.92
N SER A 245 1.72 1.63 22.98
CA SER A 245 0.96 1.26 24.19
C SER A 245 0.36 -0.14 24.14
N GLU A 246 0.09 -0.69 22.95
CA GLU A 246 -0.58 -1.97 22.81
C GLU A 246 0.42 -3.14 22.77
N VAL A 247 0.23 -4.13 23.66
CA VAL A 247 1.19 -5.24 23.83
C VAL A 247 1.33 -6.10 22.55
N HIS A 248 0.22 -6.31 21.82
CA HIS A 248 0.23 -7.17 20.64
C HIS A 248 1.01 -6.60 19.45
N THR A 249 1.32 -5.30 19.45
CA THR A 249 2.16 -4.67 18.40
C THR A 249 3.61 -5.13 18.47
N ARG A 250 4.08 -5.56 19.65
CA ARG A 250 5.44 -6.09 19.87
C ARG A 250 5.70 -7.41 19.14
N ASP A 251 4.65 -8.15 18.81
CA ASP A 251 4.73 -9.40 18.06
C ASP A 251 4.70 -9.19 16.53
N VAL A 252 4.66 -7.91 16.07
CA VAL A 252 4.58 -7.57 14.65
C VAL A 252 5.90 -7.00 14.15
N ILE A 253 6.54 -7.71 13.23
CA ILE A 253 7.76 -7.25 12.57
C ILE A 253 7.38 -6.26 11.46
N VAL A 254 7.95 -5.06 11.48
CA VAL A 254 7.77 -4.07 10.41
C VAL A 254 9.11 -3.82 9.72
N ILE A 255 9.14 -4.08 8.41
CA ILE A 255 10.31 -3.83 7.55
C ILE A 255 9.97 -2.67 6.62
N SER A 256 10.69 -1.55 6.75
CA SER A 256 10.51 -0.39 5.90
C SER A 256 11.60 -0.31 4.84
N VAL A 257 11.19 -0.32 3.58
CA VAL A 257 12.07 -0.19 2.41
C VAL A 257 11.86 1.19 1.80
N ALA A 258 12.92 1.98 1.74
CA ALA A 258 12.91 3.32 1.14
C ALA A 258 13.46 3.29 -0.29
N GLY A 259 12.91 4.10 -1.18
CA GLY A 259 13.40 4.27 -2.56
C GLY A 259 14.70 5.08 -2.66
N GLY A 260 15.18 5.59 -1.54
CA GLY A 260 16.41 6.36 -1.48
C GLY A 260 16.32 7.67 -2.27
N ARG A 261 17.39 8.01 -2.98
CA ARG A 261 17.46 9.24 -3.79
C ARG A 261 16.62 9.16 -5.08
N ARG A 262 16.16 7.97 -5.45
CA ARG A 262 15.35 7.74 -6.66
C ARG A 262 13.88 8.09 -6.44
N ASP A 263 13.40 8.04 -5.20
CA ASP A 263 12.05 8.45 -4.88
C ASP A 263 12.00 9.97 -4.63
N THR A 264 11.40 10.68 -5.58
CA THR A 264 11.20 12.14 -5.50
C THR A 264 9.89 12.52 -4.80
N THR A 265 9.02 11.55 -4.55
CA THR A 265 7.69 11.74 -3.95
C THR A 265 7.77 11.58 -2.43
N ILE A 266 8.38 10.50 -1.97
CA ILE A 266 8.53 10.21 -0.54
C ILE A 266 10.01 10.25 -0.16
N ARG A 267 10.37 11.22 0.64
CA ARG A 267 11.74 11.34 1.17
C ARG A 267 12.03 10.16 2.10
N SER A 268 13.26 9.63 2.03
CA SER A 268 13.65 8.44 2.81
C SER A 268 13.57 8.64 4.33
N ASP A 269 13.73 9.86 4.84
CA ASP A 269 13.57 10.15 6.26
C ASP A 269 12.12 9.97 6.75
N LEU A 270 11.13 10.18 5.86
CA LEU A 270 9.72 9.95 6.18
C LEU A 270 9.37 8.46 6.28
N THR A 271 10.19 7.59 5.70
CA THR A 271 9.96 6.14 5.74
C THR A 271 10.52 5.48 7.00
N SER A 272 11.25 6.22 7.82
CA SER A 272 11.82 5.73 9.08
C SER A 272 10.73 5.27 10.05
N LEU A 273 11.01 4.21 10.77
CA LEU A 273 10.18 3.67 11.85
C LEU A 273 10.67 4.10 13.24
N ASN A 274 11.80 4.82 13.31
CA ASN A 274 12.41 5.21 14.58
C ASN A 274 11.42 5.98 15.48
N GLY A 275 11.27 5.50 16.69
CA GLY A 275 10.35 6.07 17.68
C GLY A 275 8.86 5.87 17.38
N LEU A 276 8.50 5.08 16.36
CA LEU A 276 7.12 4.75 16.00
C LEU A 276 6.75 3.30 16.32
N VAL A 277 7.72 2.42 16.35
CA VAL A 277 7.62 1.02 16.76
C VAL A 277 8.71 0.76 17.78
N ASP A 278 8.51 -0.20 18.67
CA ASP A 278 9.55 -0.61 19.61
C ASP A 278 10.71 -1.27 18.83
N ASP A 279 11.96 -1.04 19.27
CA ASP A 279 13.17 -1.60 18.68
C ASP A 279 13.26 -3.12 18.91
#